data_7ff7f14b7689906b848b4330939fce90
#
_entry.id   7ff7f14b7689906b848b4330939fce90
#
_cell.length_a   1.000
_cell.length_b   1.000
_cell.length_c   1.000
_cell.angle_alpha   90.00
_cell.angle_beta   90.00
_cell.angle_gamma   90.00
#
_symmetry.space_group_name_H-M   'P 1'
#
loop_
_entity.id
_entity.type
_entity.pdbx_description
1 polymer ?
#
loop_
_entity_poly.entity_id
_entity_poly.type
_entity_poly.pdbx_seq_one_letter_code
_entity_poly.pdbx_strand_id
1 'polypeptide(L)'
;MKKPFSTLMLAAFCAGISAPTWAQEYMFTYSKLYSQMKNNVEENHEDVKVGFFFVDADSKQLCRIEKAWMEKEEHYEELTPSSGNELVVPLDNNLRQANPLVFVDTPNDRRCDFSMVVMTKQPLEGKVSYAQVEKLLPQMQSMLEDLGGMFASWFTPAVTGVTLEFAHDVSSPIELSNGSTIPVINGKAQVELSKIGPDGWMSLPQASTRVLPYLPKAKK
;
A
#
# COMPACT_ATOMS: atom_id res chain seq x y z
N MET A 1 -79.69 2.44 -25.07
CA MET A 1 -78.51 3.25 -25.53
C MET A 1 -77.41 2.99 -24.53
N LYS A 2 -76.43 2.13 -24.89
CA LYS A 2 -75.28 1.77 -24.03
C LYS A 2 -74.05 2.57 -24.46
N LYS A 3 -73.46 3.32 -23.53
CA LYS A 3 -72.19 4.04 -23.75
C LYS A 3 -71.02 3.06 -23.46
N PRO A 4 -69.95 3.01 -24.31
CA PRO A 4 -68.76 2.26 -24.02
C PRO A 4 -67.83 3.08 -23.10
N PHE A 5 -67.36 2.45 -22.03
CA PHE A 5 -66.28 2.93 -21.14
C PHE A 5 -64.94 2.74 -21.86
N SER A 6 -64.25 3.83 -22.09
CA SER A 6 -62.91 3.81 -22.69
C SER A 6 -61.86 3.77 -21.53
N THR A 7 -61.23 2.60 -21.38
CA THR A 7 -60.18 2.40 -20.36
C THR A 7 -58.86 2.98 -20.92
N LEU A 8 -58.41 4.08 -20.35
CA LEU A 8 -57.12 4.71 -20.66
C LEU A 8 -56.03 3.99 -19.87
N MET A 9 -55.22 3.20 -20.60
CA MET A 9 -54.06 2.48 -20.04
C MET A 9 -52.90 3.47 -19.92
N LEU A 10 -52.56 3.91 -18.69
CA LEU A 10 -51.43 4.80 -18.40
C LEU A 10 -50.18 3.94 -18.29
N ALA A 11 -49.38 3.89 -19.34
CA ALA A 11 -48.04 3.24 -19.33
C ALA A 11 -47.05 4.15 -18.59
N ALA A 12 -46.74 3.78 -17.33
CA ALA A 12 -45.68 4.43 -16.55
C ALA A 12 -44.29 4.04 -17.15
N PHE A 13 -43.68 4.97 -17.84
CA PHE A 13 -42.31 4.85 -18.35
C PHE A 13 -41.35 5.10 -17.16
N CYS A 14 -40.87 4.04 -16.49
CA CYS A 14 -39.79 4.14 -15.53
C CYS A 14 -38.49 4.43 -16.27
N ALA A 15 -38.17 5.70 -16.49
CA ALA A 15 -36.84 6.12 -16.89
C ALA A 15 -35.90 5.86 -15.70
N GLY A 16 -35.13 4.79 -15.80
CA GLY A 16 -34.06 4.51 -14.84
C GLY A 16 -33.02 5.63 -14.92
N ILE A 17 -33.00 6.50 -13.94
CA ILE A 17 -31.95 7.50 -13.76
C ILE A 17 -30.72 6.71 -13.29
N SER A 18 -29.84 6.32 -14.22
CA SER A 18 -28.50 5.90 -13.88
C SER A 18 -27.76 7.13 -13.34
N ALA A 19 -27.64 7.22 -12.01
CA ALA A 19 -26.76 8.22 -11.41
C ALA A 19 -25.33 7.96 -11.91
N PRO A 20 -24.61 8.98 -12.38
CA PRO A 20 -23.20 8.82 -12.73
C PRO A 20 -22.46 8.37 -11.45
N THR A 21 -21.88 7.20 -11.50
CA THR A 21 -20.97 6.72 -10.45
C THR A 21 -19.66 7.48 -10.63
N TRP A 22 -19.41 8.45 -9.78
CA TRP A 22 -18.17 9.22 -9.79
C TRP A 22 -17.12 8.38 -9.07
N ALA A 23 -16.06 7.98 -9.76
CA ALA A 23 -14.86 7.44 -9.10
C ALA A 23 -14.33 8.49 -8.11
N GLN A 24 -13.76 8.05 -7.00
CA GLN A 24 -13.07 8.96 -6.10
C GLN A 24 -11.71 9.27 -6.71
N GLU A 25 -11.57 10.47 -7.28
CA GLU A 25 -10.34 10.95 -7.93
C GLU A 25 -9.44 11.67 -6.93
N TYR A 26 -8.17 11.30 -6.94
CA TYR A 26 -7.10 11.98 -6.20
C TYR A 26 -6.17 12.69 -7.18
N MET A 27 -5.70 13.86 -6.77
CA MET A 27 -4.79 14.66 -7.56
C MET A 27 -3.57 15.07 -6.71
N PHE A 28 -2.38 14.83 -7.25
CA PHE A 28 -1.10 15.21 -6.64
C PHE A 28 -0.26 15.99 -7.63
N THR A 29 0.58 16.90 -7.17
CA THR A 29 1.67 17.39 -8.00
C THR A 29 2.80 16.36 -7.99
N TYR A 30 3.43 16.12 -9.13
CA TYR A 30 4.54 15.17 -9.24
C TYR A 30 5.68 15.51 -8.27
N SER A 31 6.03 16.80 -8.11
CA SER A 31 7.09 17.24 -7.20
C SER A 31 6.84 16.83 -5.75
N LYS A 32 5.58 16.76 -5.32
CA LYS A 32 5.21 16.32 -3.97
C LYS A 32 5.47 14.83 -3.78
N LEU A 33 5.09 13.99 -4.76
CA LEU A 33 5.40 12.55 -4.74
C LEU A 33 6.91 12.31 -4.87
N TYR A 34 7.58 13.03 -5.79
CA TYR A 34 9.02 12.97 -5.95
C TYR A 34 9.78 13.23 -4.65
N SER A 35 9.37 14.23 -3.88
CA SER A 35 10.04 14.57 -2.61
C SER A 35 10.02 13.43 -1.59
N GLN A 36 9.03 12.55 -1.66
CA GLN A 36 8.90 11.37 -0.79
C GLN A 36 9.67 10.16 -1.31
N MET A 37 9.62 9.92 -2.63
CA MET A 37 10.27 8.74 -3.22
C MET A 37 11.74 8.94 -3.59
N LYS A 38 12.28 10.17 -3.56
CA LYS A 38 13.70 10.42 -3.86
C LYS A 38 14.65 9.63 -2.97
N ASN A 39 14.26 9.41 -1.71
CA ASN A 39 15.03 8.65 -0.73
C ASN A 39 15.12 7.14 -1.08
N ASN A 40 14.28 6.65 -2.00
CA ASN A 40 14.31 5.25 -2.45
C ASN A 40 15.61 4.86 -3.17
N VAL A 41 16.42 5.81 -3.58
CA VAL A 41 17.69 5.59 -4.31
C VAL A 41 18.93 6.03 -3.51
N GLU A 42 18.77 6.41 -2.24
CA GLU A 42 19.87 6.75 -1.35
C GLU A 42 20.63 5.50 -0.90
N GLU A 43 21.94 5.66 -0.62
CA GLU A 43 22.85 4.53 -0.30
C GLU A 43 22.44 3.75 0.95
N ASN A 44 21.77 4.40 1.94
CA ASN A 44 21.30 3.74 3.15
C ASN A 44 19.91 3.11 3.01
N HIS A 45 19.32 3.09 1.82
CA HIS A 45 17.99 2.54 1.53
C HIS A 45 18.02 1.52 0.39
N GLU A 46 19.06 0.71 0.32
CA GLU A 46 19.29 -0.25 -0.77
C GLU A 46 18.16 -1.26 -0.94
N ASP A 47 17.65 -1.79 0.20
CA ASP A 47 16.66 -2.87 0.23
C ASP A 47 15.25 -2.37 0.54
N VAL A 48 15.08 -1.08 0.88
CA VAL A 48 13.79 -0.51 1.28
C VAL A 48 13.36 0.65 0.40
N LYS A 49 12.07 0.94 0.41
CA LYS A 49 11.47 2.05 -0.34
C LYS A 49 10.24 2.61 0.37
N VAL A 50 9.83 3.79 -0.03
CA VAL A 50 8.49 4.32 0.19
C VAL A 50 7.61 3.89 -0.98
N GLY A 51 6.51 3.22 -0.69
CA GLY A 51 5.45 2.90 -1.65
C GLY A 51 4.21 3.77 -1.40
N PHE A 52 3.45 4.02 -2.45
CA PHE A 52 2.21 4.79 -2.42
C PHE A 52 1.02 3.88 -2.61
N PHE A 53 0.07 3.95 -1.70
CA PHE A 53 -1.12 3.09 -1.68
C PHE A 53 -2.36 3.91 -1.35
N PHE A 54 -3.51 3.30 -1.56
CA PHE A 54 -4.79 3.78 -1.08
C PHE A 54 -5.39 2.74 -0.14
N VAL A 55 -5.90 3.18 1.00
CA VAL A 55 -6.37 2.31 2.08
C VAL A 55 -7.80 2.69 2.42
N ASP A 56 -8.68 1.72 2.43
CA ASP A 56 -10.07 1.90 2.84
C ASP A 56 -10.14 2.46 4.26
N ALA A 57 -10.87 3.56 4.42
CA ALA A 57 -10.90 4.32 5.66
C ALA A 57 -11.51 3.53 6.84
N ASP A 58 -12.36 2.55 6.56
CA ASP A 58 -13.08 1.76 7.57
C ASP A 58 -12.38 0.41 7.82
N SER A 59 -12.20 -0.40 6.78
CA SER A 59 -11.64 -1.75 6.88
C SER A 59 -10.12 -1.79 7.01
N LYS A 60 -9.42 -0.69 6.69
CA LYS A 60 -7.96 -0.58 6.64
C LYS A 60 -7.30 -1.53 5.62
N GLN A 61 -8.07 -2.04 4.68
CA GLN A 61 -7.56 -2.86 3.58
C GLN A 61 -7.14 -2.00 2.39
N LEU A 62 -6.31 -2.55 1.51
CA LEU A 62 -5.92 -1.84 0.29
C LEU A 62 -7.12 -1.63 -0.63
N CYS A 63 -7.28 -0.41 -1.08
CA CYS A 63 -8.13 -0.09 -2.20
C CYS A 63 -7.43 -0.46 -3.52
N ARG A 64 -8.21 -0.91 -4.48
CA ARG A 64 -7.71 -1.07 -5.84
C ARG A 64 -7.54 0.31 -6.47
N ILE A 65 -6.45 0.50 -7.20
CA ILE A 65 -6.30 1.62 -8.11
C ILE A 65 -6.98 1.20 -9.43
N GLU A 66 -8.03 1.91 -9.82
CA GLU A 66 -8.78 1.61 -11.04
C GLU A 66 -8.10 2.21 -12.26
N LYS A 67 -7.58 3.43 -12.09
CA LYS A 67 -6.83 4.14 -13.13
C LYS A 67 -5.83 5.09 -12.46
N ALA A 68 -4.67 5.27 -13.09
CA ALA A 68 -3.71 6.29 -12.70
C ALA A 68 -3.04 6.88 -13.94
N TRP A 69 -2.77 8.19 -13.91
CA TRP A 69 -2.09 8.87 -15.04
C TRP A 69 -1.41 10.14 -14.59
N MET A 70 -0.51 10.61 -15.43
CA MET A 70 0.08 11.94 -15.34
C MET A 70 -0.34 12.78 -16.51
N GLU A 71 -0.60 14.06 -16.27
CA GLU A 71 -0.89 14.99 -17.36
C GLU A 71 -0.33 16.39 -17.10
N LYS A 72 0.06 17.03 -18.16
CA LYS A 72 0.42 18.45 -18.21
C LYS A 72 0.18 19.00 -19.61
N GLU A 73 -0.67 20.01 -19.73
CA GLU A 73 -1.06 20.61 -21.02
C GLU A 73 -1.63 19.53 -21.97
N GLU A 74 -0.95 19.26 -23.11
CA GLU A 74 -1.34 18.24 -24.08
C GLU A 74 -0.67 16.88 -23.86
N HIS A 75 0.21 16.75 -22.83
CA HIS A 75 0.91 15.50 -22.51
C HIS A 75 0.14 14.68 -21.50
N TYR A 76 -0.15 13.45 -21.89
CA TYR A 76 -0.82 12.44 -21.08
C TYR A 76 0.01 11.15 -21.05
N GLU A 77 0.21 10.58 -19.86
CA GLU A 77 0.90 9.31 -19.67
C GLU A 77 0.16 8.46 -18.65
N GLU A 78 -0.27 7.27 -19.04
CA GLU A 78 -0.90 6.31 -18.13
C GLU A 78 0.13 5.65 -17.22
N LEU A 79 -0.19 5.59 -15.93
CA LEU A 79 0.60 4.89 -14.92
C LEU A 79 -0.02 3.52 -14.65
N THR A 80 0.79 2.47 -14.73
CA THR A 80 0.34 1.11 -14.43
C THR A 80 0.60 0.80 -12.96
N PRO A 81 -0.44 0.62 -12.12
CA PRO A 81 -0.25 0.16 -10.74
C PRO A 81 0.40 -1.22 -10.70
N SER A 82 1.16 -1.51 -9.64
CA SER A 82 1.70 -2.85 -9.44
C SER A 82 0.59 -3.88 -9.18
N SER A 83 0.92 -5.17 -9.30
CA SER A 83 -0.01 -6.26 -8.93
C SER A 83 -0.45 -6.20 -7.45
N GLY A 84 0.32 -5.52 -6.59
CA GLY A 84 0.01 -5.25 -5.18
C GLY A 84 -0.78 -3.96 -4.95
N ASN A 85 -1.35 -3.32 -5.98
CA ASN A 85 -2.04 -2.02 -5.92
C ASN A 85 -1.16 -0.85 -5.44
N GLU A 86 0.15 -0.90 -5.65
CA GLU A 86 1.03 0.25 -5.45
C GLU A 86 0.92 1.21 -6.64
N LEU A 87 0.76 2.50 -6.36
CA LEU A 87 0.91 3.55 -7.36
C LEU A 87 2.39 3.68 -7.72
N VAL A 88 2.77 3.17 -8.89
CA VAL A 88 4.14 3.24 -9.38
C VAL A 88 4.31 4.55 -10.16
N VAL A 89 5.11 5.45 -9.60
CA VAL A 89 5.47 6.73 -10.23
C VAL A 89 6.95 6.68 -10.58
N PRO A 90 7.36 7.00 -11.83
CA PRO A 90 8.78 7.02 -12.19
C PRO A 90 9.53 8.08 -11.37
N LEU A 91 10.78 7.80 -11.02
CA LEU A 91 11.66 8.77 -10.36
C LEU A 91 12.54 9.46 -11.42
N ASP A 92 12.11 10.64 -11.85
CA ASP A 92 12.75 11.38 -12.94
C ASP A 92 12.86 12.88 -12.64
N ASN A 93 14.07 13.44 -12.83
CA ASN A 93 14.34 14.86 -12.59
C ASN A 93 13.67 15.79 -13.61
N ASN A 94 13.46 15.34 -14.85
CA ASN A 94 12.79 16.15 -15.87
C ASN A 94 11.30 16.24 -15.54
N LEU A 95 10.68 15.14 -15.11
CA LEU A 95 9.31 15.15 -14.58
C LEU A 95 9.18 16.04 -13.35
N ARG A 96 10.18 16.03 -12.46
CA ARG A 96 10.19 16.96 -11.31
C ARG A 96 10.19 18.43 -11.75
N GLN A 97 10.96 18.80 -12.77
CA GLN A 97 11.01 20.15 -13.31
C GLN A 97 9.71 20.51 -14.07
N ALA A 98 9.22 19.59 -14.86
CA ALA A 98 7.94 19.75 -15.58
C ALA A 98 6.76 19.82 -14.60
N ASN A 99 6.84 19.09 -13.49
CA ASN A 99 5.84 19.02 -12.43
C ASN A 99 4.41 18.75 -12.94
N PRO A 100 4.16 17.64 -13.68
CA PRO A 100 2.82 17.27 -14.09
C PRO A 100 1.91 17.01 -12.89
N LEU A 101 0.60 17.00 -13.13
CA LEU A 101 -0.37 16.48 -12.17
C LEU A 101 -0.44 14.96 -12.31
N VAL A 102 -0.55 14.28 -11.16
CA VAL A 102 -0.74 12.83 -11.06
C VAL A 102 -2.14 12.60 -10.54
N PHE A 103 -2.94 11.88 -11.30
CA PHE A 103 -4.31 11.55 -10.98
C PHE A 103 -4.44 10.06 -10.66
N VAL A 104 -5.33 9.73 -9.74
CA VAL A 104 -5.62 8.35 -9.36
C VAL A 104 -7.10 8.19 -9.09
N ASP A 105 -7.72 7.27 -9.77
CA ASP A 105 -9.10 6.84 -9.54
C ASP A 105 -9.13 5.60 -8.64
N THR A 106 -9.95 5.65 -7.62
CA THR A 106 -10.24 4.53 -6.72
C THR A 106 -11.74 4.23 -6.72
N PRO A 107 -12.19 3.04 -6.21
CA PRO A 107 -13.60 2.71 -6.13
C PRO A 107 -14.42 3.79 -5.42
N ASN A 108 -15.62 4.06 -5.94
CA ASN A 108 -16.53 5.07 -5.41
C ASN A 108 -17.47 4.57 -4.32
N ASP A 109 -17.53 3.26 -4.11
CA ASP A 109 -18.39 2.61 -3.10
C ASP A 109 -17.81 2.66 -1.69
N ARG A 110 -16.58 3.19 -1.54
CA ARG A 110 -15.86 3.31 -0.28
C ARG A 110 -14.90 4.49 -0.30
N ARG A 111 -14.59 5.02 0.89
CA ARG A 111 -13.57 6.06 1.02
C ARG A 111 -12.18 5.43 1.12
N CYS A 112 -11.29 5.78 0.19
CA CYS A 112 -9.91 5.33 0.14
C CYS A 112 -8.98 6.48 0.54
N ASP A 113 -8.24 6.37 1.62
CA ASP A 113 -7.30 7.39 2.05
C ASP A 113 -5.90 7.11 1.44
N PHE A 114 -5.21 8.14 0.96
CA PHE A 114 -3.83 8.02 0.48
C PHE A 114 -2.88 7.64 1.62
N SER A 115 -2.00 6.70 1.37
CA SER A 115 -1.06 6.17 2.36
C SER A 115 0.34 6.01 1.78
N MET A 116 1.34 6.52 2.50
CA MET A 116 2.75 6.26 2.25
C MET A 116 3.23 5.16 3.20
N VAL A 117 3.92 4.18 2.66
CA VAL A 117 4.32 2.99 3.41
C VAL A 117 5.80 2.69 3.17
N VAL A 118 6.56 2.59 4.26
CA VAL A 118 7.93 2.06 4.21
C VAL A 118 7.85 0.54 4.05
N MET A 119 8.53 -0.01 3.05
CA MET A 119 8.51 -1.44 2.76
C MET A 119 9.79 -1.89 2.08
N THR A 120 10.03 -3.21 2.01
CA THR A 120 11.12 -3.73 1.21
C THR A 120 10.87 -3.56 -0.29
N LYS A 121 11.94 -3.39 -1.07
CA LYS A 121 11.87 -3.37 -2.55
C LYS A 121 11.50 -4.73 -3.12
N GLN A 122 11.95 -5.81 -2.46
CA GLN A 122 11.71 -7.18 -2.87
C GLN A 122 10.88 -7.92 -1.81
N PRO A 123 10.03 -8.86 -2.20
CA PRO A 123 9.35 -9.75 -1.27
C PRO A 123 10.38 -10.63 -0.54
N LEU A 124 10.01 -11.11 0.64
CA LEU A 124 10.72 -12.21 1.31
C LEU A 124 9.99 -13.51 1.00
N GLU A 125 10.75 -14.58 0.74
CA GLU A 125 10.19 -15.88 0.38
C GLU A 125 11.05 -17.03 0.92
N GLY A 126 10.45 -18.19 1.09
CA GLY A 126 11.12 -19.40 1.52
C GLY A 126 11.76 -19.26 2.89
N LYS A 127 13.05 -19.61 2.99
CA LYS A 127 13.82 -19.56 4.23
C LYS A 127 14.57 -18.24 4.35
N VAL A 128 14.18 -17.43 5.35
CA VAL A 128 14.74 -16.10 5.62
C VAL A 128 15.56 -16.14 6.91
N SER A 129 16.84 -15.77 6.84
CA SER A 129 17.74 -15.78 8.00
C SER A 129 17.57 -14.55 8.89
N TYR A 130 18.04 -14.68 10.15
CA TYR A 130 18.17 -13.55 11.08
C TYR A 130 18.91 -12.37 10.43
N ALA A 131 20.07 -12.63 9.84
CA ALA A 131 20.91 -11.58 9.23
C ALA A 131 20.21 -10.84 8.08
N GLN A 132 19.37 -11.53 7.28
CA GLN A 132 18.58 -10.86 6.24
C GLN A 132 17.57 -9.88 6.83
N VAL A 133 16.88 -10.26 7.92
CA VAL A 133 15.93 -9.36 8.59
C VAL A 133 16.69 -8.24 9.31
N GLU A 134 17.77 -8.55 10.03
CA GLU A 134 18.58 -7.58 10.76
C GLU A 134 19.09 -6.45 9.85
N LYS A 135 19.53 -6.77 8.62
CA LYS A 135 19.98 -5.79 7.61
C LYS A 135 18.88 -4.79 7.23
N LEU A 136 17.62 -5.20 7.26
CA LEU A 136 16.48 -4.35 6.86
C LEU A 136 16.12 -3.31 7.92
N LEU A 137 16.28 -3.63 9.23
CA LEU A 137 15.73 -2.81 10.31
C LEU A 137 16.32 -1.39 10.35
N PRO A 138 17.65 -1.18 10.28
CA PRO A 138 18.22 0.17 10.26
C PRO A 138 17.81 0.97 9.02
N GLN A 139 17.67 0.32 7.86
CA GLN A 139 17.19 0.98 6.64
C GLN A 139 15.72 1.42 6.78
N MET A 140 14.87 0.57 7.35
CA MET A 140 13.46 0.90 7.63
C MET A 140 13.35 2.03 8.66
N GLN A 141 14.20 2.03 9.70
CA GLN A 141 14.24 3.08 10.71
C GLN A 141 14.62 4.42 10.08
N SER A 142 15.72 4.46 9.32
CA SER A 142 16.18 5.67 8.62
C SER A 142 15.10 6.22 7.68
N MET A 143 14.48 5.35 6.88
CA MET A 143 13.41 5.76 5.96
C MET A 143 12.18 6.33 6.68
N LEU A 144 11.79 5.78 7.83
CA LEU A 144 10.70 6.33 8.65
C LEU A 144 11.06 7.71 9.22
N GLU A 145 12.31 7.91 9.63
CA GLU A 145 12.81 9.19 10.14
C GLU A 145 12.83 10.24 9.04
N ASP A 146 13.28 9.90 7.85
CA ASP A 146 13.29 10.79 6.68
C ASP A 146 11.87 11.24 6.29
N LEU A 147 10.90 10.31 6.34
CA LEU A 147 9.49 10.64 6.08
C LEU A 147 8.86 11.52 7.15
N GLY A 148 9.24 11.32 8.39
CA GLY A 148 8.72 12.09 9.53
C GLY A 148 9.34 13.47 9.71
N GLY A 149 10.43 13.77 9.01
CA GLY A 149 11.12 15.07 9.03
C GLY A 149 11.95 15.31 10.29
N MET A 150 12.37 16.54 10.50
CA MET A 150 13.44 16.97 11.42
C MET A 150 13.31 16.49 12.90
N PHE A 151 12.11 16.18 13.37
CA PHE A 151 11.87 15.71 14.73
C PHE A 151 11.45 14.25 14.83
N ALA A 152 11.38 13.54 13.70
CA ALA A 152 10.88 12.17 13.66
C ALA A 152 11.69 11.22 14.53
N SER A 153 13.02 11.33 14.52
CA SER A 153 13.92 10.46 15.32
C SER A 153 13.62 10.48 16.83
N TRP A 154 12.99 11.54 17.34
CA TRP A 154 12.63 11.63 18.75
C TRP A 154 11.32 10.92 19.11
N PHE A 155 10.45 10.72 18.14
CA PHE A 155 9.11 10.19 18.35
C PHE A 155 8.82 8.88 17.60
N THR A 156 9.67 8.51 16.62
CA THR A 156 9.52 7.25 15.90
C THR A 156 9.98 6.09 16.79
N PRO A 157 9.09 5.14 17.14
CA PRO A 157 9.49 3.96 17.89
C PRO A 157 10.55 3.18 17.11
N ALA A 158 11.44 2.49 17.85
CA ALA A 158 12.44 1.65 17.21
C ALA A 158 11.80 0.53 16.39
N VAL A 159 12.29 0.31 15.18
CA VAL A 159 11.93 -0.84 14.35
C VAL A 159 12.61 -2.08 14.95
N THR A 160 11.83 -3.00 15.49
CA THR A 160 12.35 -4.20 16.19
C THR A 160 12.14 -5.50 15.42
N GLY A 161 11.54 -5.42 14.23
CA GLY A 161 11.22 -6.57 13.41
C GLY A 161 10.49 -6.15 12.14
N VAL A 162 9.81 -7.11 11.53
CA VAL A 162 9.04 -6.93 10.30
C VAL A 162 7.61 -7.39 10.45
N THR A 163 6.70 -6.71 9.78
CA THR A 163 5.33 -7.16 9.53
C THR A 163 5.29 -7.71 8.11
N LEU A 164 5.05 -9.00 8.00
CA LEU A 164 4.89 -9.70 6.73
C LEU A 164 3.41 -9.70 6.35
N GLU A 165 3.12 -9.30 5.13
CA GLU A 165 1.79 -9.43 4.55
C GLU A 165 1.82 -10.46 3.42
N PHE A 166 0.78 -11.27 3.37
CA PHE A 166 0.60 -12.35 2.40
C PHE A 166 -0.72 -12.17 1.64
N ALA A 167 -0.97 -12.99 0.63
CA ALA A 167 -2.29 -13.09 0.05
C ALA A 167 -3.34 -13.42 1.13
N HIS A 168 -4.57 -12.96 0.93
CA HIS A 168 -5.59 -12.96 2.01
C HIS A 168 -6.01 -14.35 2.50
N ASP A 169 -5.82 -15.37 1.69
CA ASP A 169 -6.15 -16.77 1.98
C ASP A 169 -5.06 -17.52 2.77
N VAL A 170 -3.89 -16.90 3.00
CA VAL A 170 -2.80 -17.52 3.74
C VAL A 170 -3.07 -17.49 5.22
N SER A 171 -3.14 -18.69 5.83
CA SER A 171 -3.31 -18.90 7.26
C SER A 171 -2.27 -19.83 7.87
N SER A 172 -1.46 -20.51 7.05
CA SER A 172 -0.36 -21.36 7.53
C SER A 172 0.66 -20.54 8.31
N PRO A 173 1.10 -20.99 9.49
CA PRO A 173 2.02 -20.23 10.32
C PRO A 173 3.42 -20.15 9.68
N ILE A 174 4.20 -19.16 10.13
CA ILE A 174 5.63 -19.07 9.87
C ILE A 174 6.34 -19.99 10.86
N GLU A 175 7.21 -20.86 10.39
CA GLU A 175 8.03 -21.75 11.23
C GLU A 175 9.37 -21.08 11.55
N LEU A 176 9.83 -21.21 12.81
CA LEU A 176 11.13 -20.71 13.25
C LEU A 176 12.10 -21.86 13.46
N SER A 177 13.40 -21.58 13.32
CA SER A 177 14.49 -22.56 13.50
C SER A 177 14.53 -23.25 14.87
N ASN A 178 13.95 -22.61 15.89
CA ASN A 178 13.84 -23.16 17.25
C ASN A 178 12.61 -24.06 17.46
N GLY A 179 11.85 -24.36 16.40
CA GLY A 179 10.64 -25.19 16.43
C GLY A 179 9.36 -24.46 16.87
N SER A 180 9.45 -23.16 17.21
CA SER A 180 8.25 -22.37 17.48
C SER A 180 7.63 -21.85 16.18
N THR A 181 6.39 -21.35 16.26
CA THR A 181 5.67 -20.80 15.11
C THR A 181 5.12 -19.42 15.39
N ILE A 182 4.95 -18.62 14.35
CA ILE A 182 4.28 -17.33 14.40
C ILE A 182 3.00 -17.43 13.56
N PRO A 183 1.81 -17.14 14.14
CA PRO A 183 0.56 -17.24 13.41
C PRO A 183 0.45 -16.16 12.31
N VAL A 184 -0.14 -16.55 11.17
CA VAL A 184 -0.59 -15.61 10.14
C VAL A 184 -2.08 -15.38 10.38
N ILE A 185 -2.45 -14.14 10.68
CA ILE A 185 -3.84 -13.76 10.98
C ILE A 185 -4.29 -12.73 9.93
N ASN A 186 -5.34 -13.06 9.19
CA ASN A 186 -5.85 -12.23 8.09
C ASN A 186 -4.74 -11.85 7.09
N GLY A 187 -3.91 -12.80 6.71
CA GLY A 187 -2.80 -12.60 5.80
C GLY A 187 -1.63 -11.78 6.36
N LYS A 188 -1.54 -11.56 7.68
CA LYS A 188 -0.47 -10.76 8.31
C LYS A 188 0.21 -11.52 9.44
N ALA A 189 1.54 -11.36 9.55
CA ALA A 189 2.32 -11.86 10.66
C ALA A 189 3.32 -10.80 11.13
N GLN A 190 3.45 -10.64 12.46
CA GLN A 190 4.43 -9.75 13.08
C GLN A 190 5.58 -10.57 13.64
N VAL A 191 6.77 -10.33 13.14
CA VAL A 191 7.98 -11.07 13.48
C VAL A 191 8.99 -10.12 14.11
N GLU A 192 9.16 -10.20 15.43
CA GLU A 192 10.27 -9.53 16.09
C GLU A 192 11.58 -10.26 15.78
N LEU A 193 12.65 -9.51 15.51
CA LEU A 193 13.96 -10.09 15.23
C LEU A 193 14.43 -11.04 16.34
N SER A 194 14.17 -10.68 17.59
CA SER A 194 14.49 -11.49 18.78
C SER A 194 13.85 -12.89 18.77
N LYS A 195 12.72 -13.08 18.09
CA LYS A 195 12.04 -14.37 17.96
C LYS A 195 12.76 -15.32 17.02
N ILE A 196 13.41 -14.78 15.98
CA ILE A 196 14.23 -15.57 15.05
C ILE A 196 15.49 -16.05 15.77
N GLY A 197 16.10 -15.18 16.57
CA GLY A 197 17.35 -15.42 17.31
C GLY A 197 18.59 -15.38 16.42
N PRO A 198 19.77 -15.03 16.99
CA PRO A 198 21.03 -15.07 16.26
C PRO A 198 21.24 -16.46 15.65
N ASP A 199 21.77 -16.51 14.43
CA ASP A 199 21.97 -17.75 13.63
C ASP A 199 20.68 -18.51 13.28
N GLY A 200 19.50 -17.97 13.67
CA GLY A 200 18.21 -18.53 13.36
C GLY A 200 17.68 -18.16 11.96
N TRP A 201 16.54 -18.73 11.66
CA TRP A 201 15.79 -18.47 10.43
C TRP A 201 14.30 -18.64 10.66
N MET A 202 13.53 -18.07 9.75
CA MET A 202 12.09 -18.31 9.61
C MET A 202 11.79 -18.90 8.22
N SER A 203 10.83 -19.82 8.15
CA SER A 203 10.32 -20.39 6.91
C SER A 203 8.94 -19.81 6.63
N LEU A 204 8.80 -19.12 5.52
CA LEU A 204 7.55 -18.48 5.13
C LEU A 204 6.67 -19.49 4.38
N PRO A 205 5.33 -19.49 4.62
CA PRO A 205 4.41 -20.39 3.92
C PRO A 205 4.33 -20.11 2.42
N GLN A 206 4.57 -18.86 2.03
CA GLN A 206 4.69 -18.42 0.63
C GLN A 206 5.44 -17.08 0.57
N ALA A 207 5.70 -16.57 -0.64
CA ALA A 207 6.27 -15.24 -0.82
C ALA A 207 5.35 -14.17 -0.20
N SER A 208 5.96 -13.23 0.53
CA SER A 208 5.23 -12.08 1.08
C SER A 208 4.80 -11.13 -0.05
N THR A 209 3.64 -10.52 0.07
CA THR A 209 3.21 -9.45 -0.83
C THR A 209 3.85 -8.12 -0.47
N ARG A 210 4.06 -7.89 0.83
CA ARG A 210 4.75 -6.71 1.38
C ARG A 210 5.47 -7.08 2.67
N VAL A 211 6.58 -6.39 2.93
CA VAL A 211 7.33 -6.49 4.20
C VAL A 211 7.47 -5.07 4.75
N LEU A 212 6.86 -4.83 5.88
CA LEU A 212 6.75 -3.53 6.54
C LEU A 212 7.56 -3.51 7.82
N PRO A 213 7.99 -2.34 8.35
CA PRO A 213 8.57 -2.27 9.68
C PRO A 213 7.56 -2.71 10.75
N TYR A 214 8.04 -3.46 11.72
CA TYR A 214 7.29 -3.74 12.94
C TYR A 214 7.71 -2.76 14.04
N LEU A 215 6.73 -1.97 14.48
CA LEU A 215 6.87 -1.01 15.57
C LEU A 215 6.12 -1.56 16.78
N PRO A 216 6.81 -1.91 17.88
CA PRO A 216 6.15 -2.40 19.07
C PRO A 216 5.25 -1.30 19.65
N LYS A 217 4.08 -1.69 20.15
CA LYS A 217 3.22 -0.75 20.88
C LYS A 217 3.97 -0.21 22.09
N ALA A 218 3.98 1.11 22.26
CA ALA A 218 4.50 1.72 23.47
C ALA A 218 3.81 1.06 24.69
N LYS A 219 4.61 0.54 25.61
CA LYS A 219 4.06 0.06 26.90
C LYS A 219 3.44 1.27 27.59
N LYS A 220 2.13 1.23 27.78
CA LYS A 220 1.40 2.20 28.62
C LYS A 220 1.83 2.05 30.07
#